data_7720d932674c2ae6b8c95cb2b4c3bf76
#
_entry.id   7720d932674c2ae6b8c95cb2b4c3bf76
#
_cell.length_a   1.000
_cell.length_b   1.000
_cell.length_c   1.000
_cell.angle_alpha   90.00
_cell.angle_beta   90.00
_cell.angle_gamma   90.00
#
_symmetry.space_group_name_H-M   'P 1'
#
loop_
_entity.id
_entity.type
_entity.pdbx_description
1 polymer ?
#
loop_
_entity_poly.entity_id
_entity_poly.type
_entity_poly.pdbx_seq_one_letter_code
_entity_poly.pdbx_strand_id
1 'polypeptide(L)'
;AALKKLGFAGVEETALGATMVKREYERMLKEEQRDILISSCCHSINLLIQKYYPEALEYLADVQSPMQAHCSDIKRRMPQAKTVFIGPCVAKKDEAEHYEGIVDAVMTFEELTKWLDEEQITLEQKRDSDQDTRARFFPTTGGILKTMEQDAPGYTYLAIDGVENCIAALKDIENGKLHHCFVEMSACVGRCVGGPVMEKYHRTPVKDYMAIATY
;
A
#
# COMPACT_ATOMS: atom_id res chain seq x y z
N ALA A 1 20.60 -4.66 7.81
CA ALA A 1 22.09 -4.46 7.82
C ALA A 1 22.47 -3.33 6.86
N ALA A 2 22.16 -3.39 5.53
CA ALA A 2 22.60 -2.38 4.54
C ALA A 2 22.13 -0.95 4.86
N LEU A 3 20.85 -0.75 5.19
CA LEU A 3 20.32 0.58 5.54
C LEU A 3 21.01 1.18 6.79
N LYS A 4 21.42 0.36 7.74
CA LYS A 4 22.23 0.82 8.88
C LYS A 4 23.61 1.33 8.43
N LYS A 5 24.22 0.70 7.42
CA LYS A 5 25.51 1.18 6.85
C LYS A 5 25.34 2.52 6.13
N LEU A 6 24.16 2.78 5.53
CA LEU A 6 23.81 4.08 4.95
C LEU A 6 23.49 5.16 6.00
N GLY A 7 23.56 4.85 7.30
CA GLY A 7 23.36 5.81 8.38
C GLY A 7 21.94 5.88 8.94
N PHE A 8 21.01 5.01 8.50
CA PHE A 8 19.68 4.97 9.10
C PHE A 8 19.72 4.53 10.55
N ALA A 9 19.16 5.33 11.46
CA ALA A 9 19.11 5.03 12.89
C ALA A 9 18.18 3.86 13.22
N GLY A 10 17.04 3.75 12.52
CA GLY A 10 16.04 2.70 12.66
C GLY A 10 15.58 2.19 11.29
N VAL A 11 15.11 0.95 11.23
CA VAL A 11 14.50 0.35 10.04
C VAL A 11 13.36 -0.53 10.50
N GLU A 12 12.18 -0.29 9.98
CA GLU A 12 10.96 -1.05 10.28
C GLU A 12 10.25 -1.43 8.98
N GLU A 13 9.51 -2.52 8.98
CA GLU A 13 8.72 -2.92 7.81
C GLU A 13 7.40 -2.16 7.74
N THR A 14 7.04 -1.66 6.56
CA THR A 14 5.75 -0.99 6.32
C THR A 14 4.54 -1.91 6.54
N ALA A 15 4.76 -3.21 6.66
CA ALA A 15 3.75 -4.18 7.09
C ALA A 15 3.10 -3.83 8.45
N LEU A 16 3.81 -3.11 9.33
CA LEU A 16 3.24 -2.56 10.56
C LEU A 16 2.13 -1.53 10.25
N GLY A 17 2.41 -0.57 9.37
CA GLY A 17 1.41 0.39 8.90
C GLY A 17 0.26 -0.27 8.14
N ALA A 18 0.55 -1.29 7.33
CA ALA A 18 -0.47 -2.08 6.65
C ALA A 18 -1.41 -2.79 7.63
N THR A 19 -0.90 -3.28 8.75
CA THR A 19 -1.71 -3.88 9.83
C THR A 19 -2.63 -2.85 10.49
N MET A 20 -2.16 -1.60 10.68
CA MET A 20 -2.99 -0.51 11.22
C MET A 20 -4.13 -0.18 10.27
N VAL A 21 -3.83 -0.02 8.99
CA VAL A 21 -4.80 0.30 7.93
C VAL A 21 -5.84 -0.80 7.78
N LYS A 22 -5.41 -2.06 7.76
CA LYS A 22 -6.31 -3.22 7.71
C LYS A 22 -7.35 -3.19 8.84
N ARG A 23 -6.89 -2.95 10.08
CA ARG A 23 -7.78 -2.88 11.26
C ARG A 23 -8.80 -1.77 11.14
N GLU A 24 -8.40 -0.65 10.55
CA GLU A 24 -9.31 0.48 10.34
C GLU A 24 -10.38 0.15 9.29
N TYR A 25 -10.03 -0.50 8.19
CA TYR A 25 -11.02 -0.99 7.22
C TYR A 25 -12.01 -1.99 7.86
N GLU A 26 -11.51 -2.93 8.65
CA GLU A 26 -12.35 -3.89 9.39
C GLU A 26 -13.29 -3.19 10.37
N ARG A 27 -12.82 -2.16 11.07
CA ARG A 27 -13.64 -1.33 11.96
C ARG A 27 -14.74 -0.62 11.17
N MET A 28 -14.39 0.05 10.07
CA MET A 28 -15.35 0.78 9.23
C MET A 28 -16.46 -0.14 8.71
N LEU A 29 -16.10 -1.34 8.25
CA LEU A 29 -17.09 -2.31 7.76
C LEU A 29 -18.03 -2.80 8.86
N LYS A 30 -17.53 -3.02 10.08
CA LYS A 30 -18.33 -3.53 11.20
C LYS A 30 -19.20 -2.45 11.87
N GLU A 31 -18.65 -1.25 12.06
CA GLU A 31 -19.28 -0.20 12.86
C GLU A 31 -20.04 0.82 12.01
N GLU A 32 -19.49 1.24 10.88
CA GLU A 32 -20.10 2.28 10.03
C GLU A 32 -21.09 1.72 9.03
N GLN A 33 -21.03 0.43 8.72
CA GLN A 33 -21.94 -0.29 7.81
C GLN A 33 -22.17 0.44 6.47
N ARG A 34 -21.12 1.01 5.89
CA ARG A 34 -21.18 1.67 4.59
C ARG A 34 -21.55 0.65 3.51
N ASP A 35 -22.47 1.00 2.62
CA ASP A 35 -22.87 0.09 1.53
C ASP A 35 -21.67 -0.32 0.66
N ILE A 36 -20.83 0.65 0.31
CA ILE A 36 -19.58 0.41 -0.43
C ILE A 36 -18.42 1.04 0.32
N LEU A 37 -17.29 0.35 0.41
CA LEU A 37 -16.05 0.88 0.94
C LEU A 37 -14.90 0.58 -0.04
N ILE A 38 -14.30 1.63 -0.60
CA ILE A 38 -13.13 1.54 -1.48
C ILE A 38 -11.86 1.76 -0.66
N SER A 39 -10.85 0.89 -0.83
CA SER A 39 -9.56 1.04 -0.15
C SER A 39 -8.79 2.29 -0.60
N SER A 40 -8.22 3.05 0.33
CA SER A 40 -7.48 4.30 0.09
C SER A 40 -5.95 4.14 -0.01
N CYS A 41 -5.44 2.90 -0.05
CA CYS A 41 -3.99 2.65 -0.03
C CYS A 41 -3.25 3.11 -1.30
N CYS A 42 -3.93 3.14 -2.46
CA CYS A 42 -3.34 3.50 -3.75
C CYS A 42 -3.56 4.97 -4.06
N HIS A 43 -2.54 5.80 -3.88
CA HIS A 43 -2.63 7.24 -4.12
C HIS A 43 -3.06 7.58 -5.55
N SER A 44 -2.59 6.84 -6.56
CA SER A 44 -3.03 7.04 -7.95
C SER A 44 -4.53 6.82 -8.16
N ILE A 45 -5.14 5.86 -7.46
CA ILE A 45 -6.59 5.66 -7.49
C ILE A 45 -7.31 6.76 -6.73
N ASN A 46 -6.78 7.19 -5.58
CA ASN A 46 -7.36 8.31 -4.84
C ASN A 46 -7.42 9.57 -5.72
N LEU A 47 -6.34 9.90 -6.43
CA LEU A 47 -6.29 11.02 -7.37
C LEU A 47 -7.23 10.82 -8.57
N LEU A 48 -7.36 9.61 -9.09
CA LEU A 48 -8.30 9.29 -10.16
C LEU A 48 -9.74 9.57 -9.71
N ILE A 49 -10.13 9.11 -8.53
CA ILE A 49 -11.45 9.34 -7.96
C ILE A 49 -11.68 10.84 -7.76
N GLN A 50 -10.75 11.51 -7.07
CA GLN A 50 -10.86 12.94 -6.79
C GLN A 50 -11.04 13.80 -8.04
N LYS A 51 -10.34 13.48 -9.12
CA LYS A 51 -10.33 14.31 -10.34
C LYS A 51 -11.45 13.97 -11.33
N TYR A 52 -11.83 12.71 -11.43
CA TYR A 52 -12.67 12.24 -12.52
C TYR A 52 -13.95 11.51 -12.08
N TYR A 53 -14.01 11.10 -10.82
CA TYR A 53 -15.15 10.37 -10.24
C TYR A 53 -15.51 10.93 -8.87
N PRO A 54 -15.78 12.25 -8.74
CA PRO A 54 -15.98 12.91 -7.44
C PRO A 54 -17.18 12.33 -6.67
N GLU A 55 -18.17 11.78 -7.34
CA GLU A 55 -19.33 11.15 -6.72
C GLU A 55 -18.94 9.85 -6.00
N ALA A 56 -17.86 9.19 -6.41
CA ALA A 56 -17.34 8.01 -5.73
C ALA A 56 -16.49 8.33 -4.47
N LEU A 57 -16.24 9.61 -4.18
CA LEU A 57 -15.49 10.03 -2.97
C LEU A 57 -16.19 9.59 -1.68
N GLU A 58 -17.50 9.54 -1.65
CA GLU A 58 -18.25 9.08 -0.47
C GLU A 58 -17.94 7.63 -0.10
N TYR A 59 -17.53 6.81 -1.09
CA TYR A 59 -17.17 5.39 -0.89
C TYR A 59 -15.68 5.20 -0.58
N LEU A 60 -14.83 6.19 -0.86
CA LEU A 60 -13.41 6.10 -0.56
C LEU A 60 -13.19 6.11 0.96
N ALA A 61 -12.44 5.15 1.47
CA ALA A 61 -12.11 5.09 2.88
C ALA A 61 -11.30 6.32 3.30
N ASP A 62 -11.71 6.99 4.38
CA ASP A 62 -10.93 8.06 5.01
C ASP A 62 -9.88 7.45 5.94
N VAL A 63 -8.94 6.74 5.35
CA VAL A 63 -7.89 6.01 6.05
C VAL A 63 -6.54 6.33 5.42
N GLN A 64 -5.56 6.64 6.24
CA GLN A 64 -4.17 6.83 5.80
C GLN A 64 -3.65 5.60 5.07
N SER A 65 -2.77 5.80 4.09
CA SER A 65 -2.07 4.66 3.48
C SER A 65 -1.11 4.01 4.48
N PRO A 66 -0.68 2.75 4.25
CA PRO A 66 0.32 2.09 5.08
C PRO A 66 1.60 2.91 5.31
N MET A 67 2.06 3.65 4.30
CA MET A 67 3.19 4.58 4.41
C MET A 67 2.89 5.69 5.42
N GLN A 68 1.78 6.38 5.26
CA GLN A 68 1.38 7.48 6.13
C GLN A 68 1.13 7.01 7.56
N ALA A 69 0.38 5.92 7.73
CA ALA A 69 0.05 5.38 9.06
C ALA A 69 1.31 4.96 9.83
N HIS A 70 2.26 4.29 9.15
CA HIS A 70 3.50 3.86 9.78
C HIS A 70 4.41 5.04 10.14
N CYS A 71 4.60 5.99 9.21
CA CYS A 71 5.41 7.18 9.48
C CYS A 71 4.80 8.06 10.59
N SER A 72 3.47 8.18 10.63
CA SER A 72 2.76 8.85 11.73
C SER A 72 3.03 8.18 13.07
N ASP A 73 2.99 6.83 13.11
CA ASP A 73 3.30 6.08 14.33
C ASP A 73 4.76 6.26 14.76
N ILE A 74 5.71 6.22 13.81
CA ILE A 74 7.13 6.48 14.10
C ILE A 74 7.30 7.88 14.70
N LYS A 75 6.70 8.92 14.11
CA LYS A 75 6.80 10.30 14.61
C LYS A 75 6.12 10.47 15.98
N ARG A 76 5.02 9.74 16.21
CA ARG A 76 4.37 9.73 17.54
C ARG A 76 5.28 9.11 18.61
N ARG A 77 5.99 8.02 18.30
CA ARG A 77 6.95 7.35 19.20
C ARG A 77 8.27 8.12 19.33
N MET A 78 8.69 8.77 18.27
CA MET A 78 9.97 9.48 18.16
C MET A 78 9.77 10.82 17.43
N PRO A 79 9.30 11.89 18.11
CA PRO A 79 8.91 13.15 17.45
C PRO A 79 10.01 13.84 16.64
N GLN A 80 11.28 13.58 16.95
CA GLN A 80 12.43 14.17 16.25
C GLN A 80 12.91 13.30 15.07
N ALA A 81 12.33 12.13 14.86
CA ALA A 81 12.74 11.24 13.79
C ALA A 81 12.39 11.82 12.42
N LYS A 82 13.34 11.74 11.49
CA LYS A 82 13.08 11.91 10.06
C LYS A 82 12.71 10.57 9.46
N THR A 83 11.59 10.53 8.76
CA THR A 83 11.04 9.31 8.18
C THR A 83 11.33 9.25 6.68
N VAL A 84 11.86 8.13 6.24
CA VAL A 84 12.09 7.84 4.82
C VAL A 84 11.33 6.58 4.46
N PHE A 85 10.37 6.70 3.54
CA PHE A 85 9.69 5.53 2.99
C PHE A 85 10.50 4.98 1.80
N ILE A 86 10.76 3.69 1.81
CA ILE A 86 11.43 2.98 0.72
C ILE A 86 10.44 1.95 0.17
N GLY A 87 10.13 2.04 -1.13
CA GLY A 87 9.11 1.16 -1.71
C GLY A 87 9.01 1.17 -3.23
N PRO A 88 8.11 0.34 -3.78
CA PRO A 88 8.01 0.10 -5.22
C PRO A 88 7.13 1.11 -5.98
N CYS A 89 6.87 2.29 -5.42
CA CYS A 89 5.84 3.17 -5.98
C CYS A 89 6.28 4.63 -6.06
N VAL A 90 6.30 5.20 -7.28
CA VAL A 90 6.64 6.60 -7.52
C VAL A 90 5.54 7.56 -7.02
N ALA A 91 4.27 7.16 -7.10
CA ALA A 91 3.15 7.98 -6.63
C ALA A 91 3.19 8.28 -5.12
N LYS A 92 3.97 7.51 -4.35
CA LYS A 92 4.20 7.79 -2.93
C LYS A 92 5.02 9.05 -2.68
N LYS A 93 5.77 9.55 -3.68
CA LYS A 93 6.44 10.85 -3.62
C LYS A 93 5.42 11.98 -3.59
N ASP A 94 4.48 11.96 -4.54
CA ASP A 94 3.37 12.91 -4.60
C ASP A 94 2.47 12.84 -3.35
N GLU A 95 2.19 11.64 -2.85
CA GLU A 95 1.44 11.47 -1.61
C GLU A 95 2.14 12.09 -0.40
N ALA A 96 3.46 11.95 -0.30
CA ALA A 96 4.24 12.54 0.78
C ALA A 96 4.25 14.08 0.72
N GLU A 97 4.30 14.65 -0.48
CA GLU A 97 4.20 16.09 -0.71
C GLU A 97 2.79 16.62 -0.42
N HIS A 98 1.75 15.83 -0.78
CA HIS A 98 0.35 16.21 -0.54
C HIS A 98 -0.02 16.24 0.96
N TYR A 99 0.55 15.32 1.75
CA TYR A 99 0.34 15.23 3.20
C TYR A 99 1.61 15.61 3.96
N GLU A 100 1.96 16.89 3.93
CA GLU A 100 3.17 17.41 4.53
C GLU A 100 3.33 17.05 6.02
N GLY A 101 4.58 16.91 6.46
CA GLY A 101 4.93 16.72 7.86
C GLY A 101 4.88 15.28 8.37
N ILE A 102 4.36 14.31 7.60
CA ILE A 102 4.29 12.90 8.01
C ILE A 102 5.50 12.12 7.47
N VAL A 103 5.74 12.20 6.16
CA VAL A 103 6.86 11.50 5.50
C VAL A 103 7.86 12.53 5.02
N ASP A 104 9.10 12.46 5.49
CA ASP A 104 10.11 13.48 5.13
C ASP A 104 10.75 13.21 3.77
N ALA A 105 10.85 11.95 3.34
CA ALA A 105 11.32 11.57 2.02
C ALA A 105 10.76 10.23 1.57
N VAL A 106 10.67 10.07 0.25
CA VAL A 106 10.28 8.80 -0.40
C VAL A 106 11.34 8.40 -1.40
N MET A 107 11.75 7.15 -1.34
CA MET A 107 12.74 6.55 -2.21
C MET A 107 12.18 5.28 -2.86
N THR A 108 12.39 5.13 -4.17
CA THR A 108 12.10 3.88 -4.87
C THR A 108 13.20 2.84 -4.64
N PHE A 109 12.91 1.57 -4.90
CA PHE A 109 13.95 0.53 -4.83
C PHE A 109 15.08 0.76 -5.83
N GLU A 110 14.82 1.39 -6.98
CA GLU A 110 15.87 1.75 -7.93
C GLU A 110 16.82 2.81 -7.38
N GLU A 111 16.26 3.85 -6.75
CA GLU A 111 17.05 4.91 -6.12
C GLU A 111 17.88 4.36 -4.96
N LEU A 112 17.28 3.48 -4.14
CA LEU A 112 18.03 2.81 -3.08
C LEU A 112 19.16 1.94 -3.63
N THR A 113 18.89 1.13 -4.67
CA THR A 113 19.90 0.26 -5.28
C THR A 113 21.07 1.08 -5.79
N LYS A 114 20.78 2.17 -6.51
CA LYS A 114 21.81 3.08 -7.01
C LYS A 114 22.67 3.66 -5.87
N TRP A 115 22.03 4.10 -4.79
CA TRP A 115 22.77 4.64 -3.63
C TRP A 115 23.62 3.56 -2.95
N LEU A 116 23.12 2.33 -2.80
CA LEU A 116 23.90 1.21 -2.26
C LEU A 116 25.12 0.88 -3.14
N ASP A 117 24.97 0.94 -4.48
CA ASP A 117 26.07 0.70 -5.43
C ASP A 117 27.13 1.82 -5.34
N GLU A 118 26.71 3.08 -5.25
CA GLU A 118 27.61 4.24 -5.07
C GLU A 118 28.44 4.13 -3.77
N GLU A 119 27.83 3.66 -2.69
CA GLU A 119 28.48 3.43 -1.39
C GLU A 119 29.18 2.05 -1.28
N GLN A 120 29.19 1.27 -2.36
CA GLN A 120 29.79 -0.08 -2.41
C GLN A 120 29.24 -1.05 -1.35
N ILE A 121 27.96 -0.90 -1.00
CA ILE A 121 27.28 -1.74 -0.01
C ILE A 121 26.56 -2.90 -0.71
N THR A 122 27.06 -4.12 -0.49
CA THR A 122 26.42 -5.34 -1.00
C THR A 122 25.26 -5.75 -0.11
N LEU A 123 24.13 -6.12 -0.74
CA LEU A 123 22.98 -6.72 -0.05
C LEU A 123 23.28 -8.18 0.28
N GLU A 124 23.18 -8.53 1.55
CA GLU A 124 23.20 -9.93 2.01
C GLU A 124 21.77 -10.44 2.09
N GLN A 125 21.51 -11.59 1.49
CA GLN A 125 20.22 -12.24 1.62
C GLN A 125 20.14 -12.91 3.00
N LYS A 126 19.42 -12.30 3.92
CA LYS A 126 19.06 -12.88 5.22
C LYS A 126 17.56 -13.04 5.30
N ARG A 127 17.10 -14.22 5.71
CA ARG A 127 15.72 -14.37 6.18
C ARG A 127 15.62 -13.69 7.55
N ASP A 128 14.80 -12.66 7.64
CA ASP A 128 14.40 -12.11 8.94
C ASP A 128 13.19 -12.92 9.41
N SER A 129 13.42 -13.83 10.33
CA SER A 129 12.46 -14.88 10.69
C SER A 129 11.44 -14.51 11.75
N ASP A 130 11.50 -13.29 12.33
CA ASP A 130 10.82 -13.05 13.60
C ASP A 130 9.49 -12.28 13.53
N GLN A 131 9.03 -11.85 12.35
CA GLN A 131 7.74 -11.18 12.18
C GLN A 131 6.96 -11.76 11.01
N ASP A 132 6.35 -12.91 11.22
CA ASP A 132 5.38 -13.48 10.28
C ASP A 132 4.09 -12.67 10.32
N THR A 133 4.01 -11.60 9.52
CA THR A 133 2.79 -10.83 9.37
C THR A 133 2.20 -11.00 7.97
N ARG A 134 0.95 -11.45 7.91
CA ARG A 134 0.18 -11.51 6.65
C ARG A 134 0.13 -10.17 5.94
N ALA A 135 0.32 -9.05 6.65
CA ALA A 135 0.35 -7.72 6.07
C ALA A 135 1.47 -7.48 5.02
N ARG A 136 2.46 -8.35 4.95
CA ARG A 136 3.45 -8.39 3.86
C ARG A 136 2.82 -8.63 2.49
N PHE A 137 1.63 -9.24 2.42
CA PHE A 137 0.90 -9.45 1.18
C PHE A 137 0.26 -8.17 0.59
N PHE A 138 0.15 -7.08 1.35
CA PHE A 138 -0.45 -5.83 0.88
C PHE A 138 0.00 -5.36 -0.52
N PRO A 139 1.25 -5.48 -0.95
CA PRO A 139 1.68 -5.06 -2.28
C PRO A 139 1.30 -6.02 -3.42
N THR A 140 0.60 -7.11 -3.15
CA THR A 140 0.14 -8.10 -4.15
C THR A 140 -1.35 -7.96 -4.43
N THR A 141 -1.84 -8.40 -5.58
CA THR A 141 -3.27 -8.41 -5.93
C THR A 141 -4.09 -9.20 -4.90
N GLY A 142 -5.14 -8.59 -4.39
CA GLY A 142 -5.95 -9.15 -3.30
C GLY A 142 -5.20 -9.20 -1.96
N GLY A 143 -4.08 -8.49 -1.84
CA GLY A 143 -3.21 -8.56 -0.65
C GLY A 143 -3.85 -7.95 0.58
N ILE A 144 -4.65 -6.89 0.46
CA ILE A 144 -5.44 -6.37 1.58
C ILE A 144 -6.44 -7.44 2.02
N LEU A 145 -7.22 -7.96 1.09
CA LEU A 145 -8.25 -8.98 1.37
C LEU A 145 -7.68 -10.23 2.04
N LYS A 146 -6.50 -10.68 1.63
CA LYS A 146 -5.82 -11.85 2.23
C LYS A 146 -5.44 -11.63 3.70
N THR A 147 -5.31 -10.38 4.11
CA THR A 147 -4.95 -10.03 5.49
C THR A 147 -6.16 -9.76 6.38
N MET A 148 -7.31 -9.41 5.79
CA MET A 148 -8.54 -9.10 6.50
C MET A 148 -9.24 -10.38 6.99
N GLU A 149 -9.99 -10.25 8.06
CA GLU A 149 -10.82 -11.34 8.62
C GLU A 149 -12.02 -11.65 7.74
N GLN A 150 -12.51 -10.68 6.95
CA GLN A 150 -13.65 -10.80 6.03
C GLN A 150 -14.92 -11.33 6.73
N ASP A 151 -15.13 -10.92 7.97
CA ASP A 151 -16.21 -11.38 8.83
C ASP A 151 -17.35 -10.36 8.99
N ALA A 152 -17.33 -9.26 8.22
CA ALA A 152 -18.42 -8.30 8.17
C ALA A 152 -19.62 -8.92 7.45
N PRO A 153 -20.80 -9.02 8.11
CA PRO A 153 -21.94 -9.74 7.55
C PRO A 153 -22.47 -9.12 6.25
N GLY A 154 -22.67 -9.96 5.23
CA GLY A 154 -23.31 -9.55 3.97
C GLY A 154 -22.38 -8.83 2.98
N TYR A 155 -21.12 -8.56 3.33
CA TYR A 155 -20.19 -7.91 2.40
C TYR A 155 -19.57 -8.88 1.40
N THR A 156 -19.50 -8.41 0.16
CA THR A 156 -18.66 -9.03 -0.89
C THR A 156 -17.31 -8.34 -0.93
N TYR A 157 -16.23 -9.11 -1.01
CA TYR A 157 -14.86 -8.61 -1.02
C TYR A 157 -14.25 -8.75 -2.42
N LEU A 158 -13.94 -7.61 -3.04
CA LEU A 158 -13.47 -7.53 -4.43
C LEU A 158 -12.05 -6.96 -4.49
N ALA A 159 -11.19 -7.57 -5.32
CA ALA A 159 -9.87 -7.05 -5.62
C ALA A 159 -9.77 -6.69 -7.10
N ILE A 160 -9.49 -5.43 -7.40
CA ILE A 160 -9.44 -4.87 -8.75
C ILE A 160 -8.10 -4.19 -8.94
N ASP A 161 -7.37 -4.57 -9.99
CA ASP A 161 -6.12 -3.94 -10.37
C ASP A 161 -6.10 -3.53 -11.85
N GLY A 162 -5.26 -2.55 -12.17
CA GLY A 162 -5.23 -1.89 -13.46
C GLY A 162 -6.22 -0.74 -13.56
N VAL A 163 -5.75 0.40 -14.13
CA VAL A 163 -6.54 1.65 -14.22
C VAL A 163 -7.85 1.43 -14.96
N GLU A 164 -7.83 0.71 -16.07
CA GLU A 164 -9.03 0.47 -16.91
C GLU A 164 -10.09 -0.32 -16.14
N ASN A 165 -9.66 -1.35 -15.41
CA ASN A 165 -10.57 -2.16 -14.58
C ASN A 165 -11.14 -1.33 -13.42
N CYS A 166 -10.32 -0.48 -12.78
CA CYS A 166 -10.78 0.42 -11.73
C CYS A 166 -11.80 1.44 -12.27
N ILE A 167 -11.56 1.99 -13.47
CA ILE A 167 -12.52 2.88 -14.15
C ILE A 167 -13.84 2.17 -14.43
N ALA A 168 -13.80 0.93 -14.91
CA ALA A 168 -15.01 0.15 -15.15
C ALA A 168 -15.79 -0.07 -13.84
N ALA A 169 -15.10 -0.43 -12.77
CA ALA A 169 -15.73 -0.63 -11.46
C ALA A 169 -16.30 0.67 -10.88
N LEU A 170 -15.62 1.81 -11.02
CA LEU A 170 -16.14 3.12 -10.59
C LEU A 170 -17.43 3.47 -11.34
N LYS A 171 -17.49 3.23 -12.64
CA LYS A 171 -18.72 3.41 -13.43
C LYS A 171 -19.85 2.48 -12.98
N ASP A 172 -19.54 1.26 -12.61
CA ASP A 172 -20.55 0.32 -12.10
C ASP A 172 -21.06 0.75 -10.71
N ILE A 173 -20.21 1.34 -9.87
CA ILE A 173 -20.59 1.97 -8.60
C ILE A 173 -21.54 3.15 -8.86
N GLU A 174 -21.15 4.10 -9.72
CA GLU A 174 -21.98 5.28 -10.08
C GLU A 174 -23.34 4.87 -10.65
N ASN A 175 -23.40 3.75 -11.38
CA ASN A 175 -24.65 3.23 -11.94
C ASN A 175 -25.45 2.35 -10.94
N GLY A 176 -25.05 2.27 -9.67
CA GLY A 176 -25.75 1.52 -8.64
C GLY A 176 -25.79 0.01 -8.87
N LYS A 177 -24.74 -0.54 -9.49
CA LYS A 177 -24.66 -2.00 -9.75
C LYS A 177 -23.92 -2.77 -8.66
N LEU A 178 -23.23 -2.07 -7.76
CA LEU A 178 -22.48 -2.66 -6.65
C LEU A 178 -23.12 -2.24 -5.33
N HIS A 179 -23.30 -3.19 -4.44
CA HIS A 179 -23.84 -3.00 -3.10
C HIS A 179 -23.15 -3.94 -2.11
N HIS A 180 -23.13 -3.54 -0.85
CA HIS A 180 -22.55 -4.31 0.25
C HIS A 180 -21.19 -4.91 -0.10
N CYS A 181 -20.24 -4.05 -0.49
CA CYS A 181 -18.92 -4.54 -0.89
C CYS A 181 -17.76 -3.70 -0.34
N PHE A 182 -16.69 -4.39 -0.05
CA PHE A 182 -15.35 -3.80 0.11
C PHE A 182 -14.57 -4.00 -1.18
N VAL A 183 -14.04 -2.93 -1.73
CA VAL A 183 -13.32 -2.95 -3.01
C VAL A 183 -11.87 -2.54 -2.80
N GLU A 184 -10.96 -3.51 -2.89
CA GLU A 184 -9.53 -3.24 -2.97
C GLU A 184 -9.17 -2.78 -4.39
N MET A 185 -8.78 -1.50 -4.56
CA MET A 185 -8.41 -0.94 -5.84
C MET A 185 -6.92 -0.59 -5.93
N SER A 186 -6.31 -0.84 -7.08
CA SER A 186 -4.95 -0.40 -7.39
C SER A 186 -4.75 -0.08 -8.88
N ALA A 187 -3.97 0.97 -9.18
CA ALA A 187 -3.74 1.41 -10.55
C ALA A 187 -2.85 0.46 -11.36
N CYS A 188 -1.89 -0.22 -10.72
CA CYS A 188 -0.95 -1.10 -11.39
C CYS A 188 -1.51 -2.52 -11.49
N VAL A 189 -1.40 -3.14 -12.68
CA VAL A 189 -1.67 -4.57 -12.87
C VAL A 189 -0.65 -5.37 -12.06
N GLY A 190 -1.10 -6.34 -11.28
CA GLY A 190 -0.26 -7.06 -10.31
C GLY A 190 0.03 -6.23 -9.04
N ARG A 191 -0.64 -5.09 -8.90
CA ARG A 191 -0.51 -4.15 -7.79
C ARG A 191 0.90 -3.53 -7.67
N CYS A 192 1.38 -3.22 -6.46
CA CYS A 192 2.64 -2.50 -6.27
C CYS A 192 3.86 -3.27 -6.78
N VAL A 193 3.86 -4.60 -6.68
CA VAL A 193 4.96 -5.44 -7.22
C VAL A 193 4.96 -5.53 -8.73
N GLY A 194 3.82 -5.24 -9.40
CA GLY A 194 3.70 -5.11 -10.85
C GLY A 194 3.80 -3.67 -11.36
N GLY A 195 4.15 -2.72 -10.50
CA GLY A 195 4.20 -1.31 -10.86
C GLY A 195 5.39 -0.92 -11.76
N PRO A 196 5.33 0.25 -12.44
CA PRO A 196 6.31 0.64 -13.45
C PRO A 196 7.74 0.76 -12.95
N VAL A 197 7.96 1.14 -11.69
CA VAL A 197 9.31 1.20 -11.10
C VAL A 197 9.85 -0.16 -10.64
N MET A 198 9.05 -1.22 -10.83
CA MET A 198 9.45 -2.60 -10.60
C MET A 198 9.74 -3.38 -11.89
N GLU A 199 9.52 -2.77 -13.06
CA GLU A 199 9.57 -3.45 -14.36
C GLU A 199 10.88 -4.21 -14.59
N LYS A 200 12.02 -3.62 -14.28
CA LYS A 200 13.32 -4.28 -14.43
C LYS A 200 13.55 -5.45 -13.45
N TYR A 201 12.79 -5.51 -12.35
CA TYR A 201 12.84 -6.60 -11.39
C TYR A 201 11.74 -7.64 -11.63
N HIS A 202 10.79 -7.29 -12.50
CA HIS A 202 9.65 -8.13 -12.82
C HIS A 202 10.11 -9.41 -13.53
N ARG A 203 9.65 -10.53 -13.04
CA ARG A 203 9.97 -11.85 -13.63
C ARG A 203 8.73 -12.46 -14.26
N THR A 204 7.79 -12.83 -13.44
CA THR A 204 6.44 -13.26 -13.80
C THR A 204 5.53 -12.99 -12.59
N PRO A 205 4.22 -12.77 -12.78
CA PRO A 205 3.29 -12.54 -11.65
C PRO A 205 3.39 -13.62 -10.56
N VAL A 206 3.61 -14.87 -10.96
CA VAL A 206 3.78 -15.99 -10.02
C VAL A 206 5.07 -15.88 -9.22
N LYS A 207 6.19 -15.56 -9.87
CA LYS A 207 7.49 -15.43 -9.20
C LYS A 207 7.52 -14.22 -8.28
N ASP A 208 6.91 -13.12 -8.68
CA ASP A 208 6.82 -11.92 -7.86
C ASP A 208 5.96 -12.16 -6.61
N TYR A 209 4.82 -12.84 -6.79
CA TYR A 209 4.00 -13.29 -5.67
C TYR A 209 4.77 -14.22 -4.73
N MET A 210 5.47 -15.23 -5.28
CA MET A 210 6.26 -16.18 -4.49
C MET A 210 7.39 -15.49 -3.72
N ALA A 211 8.01 -14.46 -4.29
CA ALA A 211 9.04 -13.69 -3.58
C ALA A 211 8.50 -13.03 -2.31
N ILE A 212 7.25 -12.56 -2.33
CA ILE A 212 6.59 -12.02 -1.13
C ILE A 212 6.15 -13.15 -0.18
N ALA A 213 5.60 -14.24 -0.72
CA ALA A 213 5.05 -15.34 0.08
C ALA A 213 6.11 -16.17 0.81
N THR A 214 7.37 -16.15 0.34
CA THR A 214 8.49 -16.91 0.92
C THR A 214 9.45 -16.04 1.73
N TYR A 215 9.21 -14.76 1.82
CA TYR A 215 9.96 -13.79 2.64
C TYR A 215 9.46 -13.85 4.09
#